data_8cd6f83fa33033185a8a2df0fa3c52a5
#
_entry.id   8cd6f83fa33033185a8a2df0fa3c52a5
#
_cell.length_a   1.000
_cell.length_b   1.000
_cell.length_c   1.000
_cell.angle_alpha   90.00
_cell.angle_beta   90.00
_cell.angle_gamma   90.00
#
_symmetry.space_group_name_H-M   'P 1'
#
loop_
_entity.id
_entity.type
_entity.pdbx_description
1 polymer ?
#
loop_
_entity_poly.entity_id
_entity_poly.type
_entity_poly.pdbx_seq_one_letter_code
_entity_poly.pdbx_strand_id
1 'polypeptide(L)'
;KKRFDNNFWAAAESYLEANLDSLGIELRRIHRAGETEISDVKVEHVWVEDKPGMEIHFDVAVSIWFETHEGDYHYDDYDENIVWMMAHCRGDLDKNLDDFEILRVSKYNGKSRVKDPMDDSLVPVMNKNELDEIAEQFLRTHYKKALLEPTWIDPIELANGMGLTVRYEHITQD
;
A
#
# COMPACT_ATOMS: atom_id res chain seq x y z
N LYS A 1 0.60 7.76 3.87
CA LYS A 1 0.80 6.48 4.59
C LYS A 1 -0.02 6.46 5.88
N LYS A 2 0.22 7.34 6.83
CA LYS A 2 -0.50 7.41 8.13
C LYS A 2 -2.03 7.38 8.01
N ARG A 3 -2.60 7.93 6.95
CA ARG A 3 -4.06 7.91 6.71
C ARG A 3 -4.61 6.49 6.59
N PHE A 4 -3.80 5.56 6.08
CA PHE A 4 -4.22 4.20 5.78
C PHE A 4 -3.78 3.17 6.84
N ASP A 5 -2.93 3.53 7.79
CA ASP A 5 -2.40 2.58 8.78
C ASP A 5 -3.53 1.83 9.51
N ASN A 6 -4.56 2.56 9.96
CA ASN A 6 -5.71 1.97 10.66
C ASN A 6 -6.54 0.99 9.83
N ASN A 7 -6.51 1.12 8.49
CA ASN A 7 -7.28 0.24 7.61
C ASN A 7 -6.71 -1.18 7.59
N PHE A 8 -5.43 -1.33 7.94
CA PHE A 8 -4.73 -2.61 7.95
C PHE A 8 -4.73 -3.31 9.32
N TRP A 9 -5.23 -2.66 10.37
CA TRP A 9 -5.16 -3.20 11.72
C TRP A 9 -5.84 -4.56 11.86
N ALA A 10 -7.10 -4.69 11.47
CA ALA A 10 -7.83 -5.94 11.54
C ALA A 10 -7.23 -7.05 10.66
N ALA A 11 -6.64 -6.68 9.51
CA ALA A 11 -5.93 -7.61 8.65
C ALA A 11 -4.61 -8.08 9.29
N ALA A 12 -3.92 -7.19 10.01
CA ALA A 12 -2.71 -7.50 10.75
C ALA A 12 -2.98 -8.48 11.91
N GLU A 13 -4.05 -8.24 12.69
CA GLU A 13 -4.49 -9.16 13.75
C GLU A 13 -4.76 -10.56 13.19
N SER A 14 -5.61 -10.65 12.18
CA SER A 14 -5.93 -11.93 11.54
C SER A 14 -4.71 -12.63 10.93
N TYR A 15 -3.77 -11.85 10.39
CA TYR A 15 -2.53 -12.38 9.82
C TYR A 15 -1.61 -12.95 10.91
N LEU A 16 -1.43 -12.24 12.03
CA LEU A 16 -0.63 -12.73 13.16
C LEU A 16 -1.22 -14.01 13.73
N GLU A 17 -2.51 -14.01 14.07
CA GLU A 17 -3.20 -15.18 14.61
C GLU A 17 -3.05 -16.43 13.73
N ALA A 18 -3.17 -16.26 12.41
CA ALA A 18 -3.07 -17.36 11.46
C ALA A 18 -1.64 -17.86 11.23
N ASN A 19 -0.61 -17.09 11.56
CA ASN A 19 0.77 -17.37 11.16
C ASN A 19 1.78 -17.44 12.32
N LEU A 20 1.37 -17.29 13.56
CA LEU A 20 2.25 -17.30 14.74
C LEU A 20 3.26 -18.46 14.70
N ASP A 21 2.80 -19.69 14.45
CA ASP A 21 3.65 -20.88 14.39
C ASP A 21 4.68 -20.81 13.25
N SER A 22 4.27 -20.26 12.09
CA SER A 22 5.11 -20.21 10.89
C SER A 22 6.13 -19.06 10.91
N LEU A 23 5.92 -18.07 11.78
CA LEU A 23 6.80 -16.91 11.94
C LEU A 23 8.00 -17.23 12.86
N GLY A 24 8.02 -18.42 13.45
CA GLY A 24 9.09 -18.84 14.35
C GLY A 24 9.04 -18.12 15.70
N ILE A 25 7.92 -17.47 15.99
CA ILE A 25 7.63 -16.94 17.30
C ILE A 25 7.38 -18.17 18.18
N GLU A 26 8.38 -18.53 18.98
CA GLU A 26 8.26 -19.68 19.86
C GLU A 26 7.18 -19.41 20.90
N LEU A 27 5.95 -19.85 20.59
CA LEU A 27 4.81 -19.85 21.51
C LEU A 27 5.04 -20.68 22.77
N ARG A 28 6.23 -21.28 22.92
CA ARG A 28 6.59 -22.08 24.10
C ARG A 28 6.48 -21.32 25.42
N ARG A 29 6.37 -19.99 25.35
CA ARG A 29 6.27 -19.07 26.48
C ARG A 29 4.95 -18.32 26.55
N ILE A 30 4.14 -18.35 25.48
CA ILE A 30 2.81 -17.75 25.49
C ILE A 30 1.83 -18.77 26.03
N HIS A 31 1.54 -18.70 27.33
CA HIS A 31 0.65 -19.66 28.01
C HIS A 31 -0.85 -19.46 27.68
N ARG A 32 -1.23 -18.42 26.92
CA ARG A 32 -2.63 -18.16 26.51
C ARG A 32 -2.66 -17.51 25.12
N ALA A 33 -3.52 -18.02 24.26
CA ALA A 33 -3.96 -17.29 23.07
C ALA A 33 -4.60 -15.97 23.54
N GLY A 34 -3.96 -14.83 23.23
CA GLY A 34 -4.41 -13.50 23.66
C GLY A 34 -3.34 -12.62 24.30
N GLU A 35 -2.11 -13.12 24.43
CA GLU A 35 -1.01 -12.37 25.06
C GLU A 35 -0.06 -11.70 24.03
N THR A 36 -0.41 -11.65 22.76
CA THR A 36 0.24 -10.80 21.75
C THR A 36 -0.56 -9.54 21.57
N GLU A 37 0.01 -8.41 21.91
CA GLU A 37 -0.62 -7.11 21.71
C GLU A 37 0.09 -6.39 20.55
N ILE A 38 -0.70 -5.98 19.53
CA ILE A 38 -0.19 -5.16 18.45
C ILE A 38 0.01 -3.74 18.97
N SER A 39 1.26 -3.28 18.97
CA SER A 39 1.63 -1.93 19.39
C SER A 39 1.51 -0.92 18.23
N ASP A 40 1.80 -1.34 16.99
CA ASP A 40 1.71 -0.45 15.84
C ASP A 40 1.55 -1.22 14.52
N VAL A 41 0.89 -0.59 13.53
CA VAL A 41 0.73 -1.09 12.16
C VAL A 41 1.07 0.04 11.19
N LYS A 42 2.10 -0.15 10.36
CA LYS A 42 2.58 0.89 9.44
C LYS A 42 2.58 0.45 7.99
N VAL A 43 2.06 1.31 7.13
CA VAL A 43 2.22 1.19 5.67
C VAL A 43 3.63 1.63 5.29
N GLU A 44 4.40 0.70 4.76
CA GLU A 44 5.80 0.95 4.36
C GLU A 44 5.94 1.24 2.87
N HIS A 45 5.36 0.39 2.04
CA HIS A 45 5.41 0.53 0.58
C HIS A 45 4.06 0.23 -0.05
N VAL A 46 3.77 0.89 -1.16
CA VAL A 46 2.58 0.65 -1.99
C VAL A 46 3.02 0.51 -3.44
N TRP A 47 2.48 -0.49 -4.13
CA TRP A 47 2.71 -0.74 -5.56
C TRP A 47 1.38 -0.80 -6.26
N VAL A 48 1.16 0.10 -7.20
CA VAL A 48 -0.07 0.15 -7.98
C VAL A 48 0.15 -0.61 -9.29
N GLU A 49 -0.81 -1.44 -9.69
CA GLU A 49 -0.80 -2.03 -11.01
C GLU A 49 -1.15 -0.97 -12.05
N ASP A 50 -0.32 -0.84 -13.08
CA ASP A 50 -0.56 0.07 -14.20
C ASP A 50 -1.62 -0.52 -15.14
N LYS A 51 -2.89 -0.27 -14.79
CA LYS A 51 -4.06 -0.65 -15.58
C LYS A 51 -4.94 0.57 -15.83
N PRO A 52 -5.46 0.75 -17.04
CA PRO A 52 -6.40 1.82 -17.31
C PRO A 52 -7.72 1.59 -16.59
N GLY A 53 -8.34 2.66 -16.10
CA GLY A 53 -9.66 2.64 -15.48
C GLY A 53 -9.69 3.29 -14.10
N MET A 54 -10.88 3.33 -13.52
CA MET A 54 -11.12 3.91 -12.20
C MET A 54 -10.93 2.90 -11.07
N GLU A 55 -11.06 1.62 -11.35
CA GLU A 55 -10.74 0.56 -10.42
C GLU A 55 -9.24 0.26 -10.49
N ILE A 56 -8.57 0.33 -9.37
CA ILE A 56 -7.15 0.05 -9.24
C ILE A 56 -6.90 -1.16 -8.34
N HIS A 57 -5.88 -1.93 -8.69
CA HIS A 57 -5.32 -2.99 -7.86
C HIS A 57 -3.96 -2.52 -7.37
N PHE A 58 -3.70 -2.74 -6.08
CA PHE A 58 -2.44 -2.32 -5.49
C PHE A 58 -2.01 -3.25 -4.37
N ASP A 59 -0.72 -3.41 -4.23
CA ASP A 59 -0.09 -4.18 -3.18
C ASP A 59 0.48 -3.24 -2.11
N VAL A 60 0.29 -3.59 -0.85
CA VAL A 60 0.78 -2.80 0.28
C VAL A 60 1.65 -3.66 1.18
N ALA A 61 2.90 -3.26 1.35
CA ALA A 61 3.74 -3.84 2.39
C ALA A 61 3.46 -3.13 3.71
N VAL A 62 3.11 -3.92 4.70
CA VAL A 62 2.75 -3.44 6.03
C VAL A 62 3.69 -4.06 7.06
N SER A 63 4.29 -3.24 7.93
CA SER A 63 5.01 -3.70 9.12
C SER A 63 4.04 -3.74 10.29
N ILE A 64 4.08 -4.84 11.04
CA ILE A 64 3.28 -5.09 12.23
C ILE A 64 4.24 -5.16 13.40
N TRP A 65 4.10 -4.24 14.32
CA TRP A 65 4.85 -4.19 15.56
C TRP A 65 3.98 -4.78 16.66
N PHE A 66 4.50 -5.71 17.41
CA PHE A 66 3.75 -6.36 18.48
C PHE A 66 4.66 -6.77 19.62
N GLU A 67 4.08 -6.80 20.80
CA GLU A 67 4.75 -7.19 22.03
C GLU A 67 4.38 -8.63 22.39
N THR A 68 5.37 -9.39 22.82
CA THR A 68 5.18 -10.70 23.42
C THR A 68 5.55 -10.61 24.89
N HIS A 69 4.64 -11.03 25.75
CA HIS A 69 4.89 -11.07 27.20
C HIS A 69 5.55 -12.39 27.57
N GLU A 70 6.76 -12.31 28.13
CA GLU A 70 7.42 -13.45 28.77
C GLU A 70 7.35 -13.27 30.29
N GLY A 71 6.76 -14.20 31.00
CA GLY A 71 7.02 -14.33 32.41
C GLY A 71 5.84 -14.55 33.33
N ASP A 72 6.20 -15.00 34.53
CA ASP A 72 5.36 -15.07 35.72
C ASP A 72 5.10 -13.63 36.24
N TYR A 73 3.96 -13.39 36.81
CA TYR A 73 3.29 -12.17 37.27
C TYR A 73 4.13 -11.05 37.95
N HIS A 74 5.46 -11.14 37.97
CA HIS A 74 6.30 -10.21 38.74
C HIS A 74 7.42 -9.49 37.96
N TYR A 75 7.64 -9.81 36.68
CA TYR A 75 8.59 -9.10 35.83
C TYR A 75 7.97 -8.94 34.45
N ASP A 76 7.64 -7.70 34.11
CA ASP A 76 7.18 -7.31 32.78
C ASP A 76 8.40 -7.22 31.84
N ASP A 77 8.90 -8.36 31.37
CA ASP A 77 9.83 -8.39 30.24
C ASP A 77 9.00 -8.44 28.96
N TYR A 78 9.07 -7.36 28.19
CA TYR A 78 8.42 -7.22 26.88
C TYR A 78 9.47 -7.42 25.80
N ASP A 79 9.25 -8.36 24.88
CA ASP A 79 10.01 -8.45 23.65
C ASP A 79 9.20 -7.78 22.52
N GLU A 80 9.76 -6.73 21.94
CA GLU A 80 9.19 -6.09 20.76
C GLU A 80 9.58 -6.86 19.51
N ASN A 81 8.60 -7.28 18.74
CA ASN A 81 8.77 -8.05 17.51
C ASN A 81 8.19 -7.30 16.32
N ILE A 82 8.77 -7.53 15.14
CA ILE A 82 8.32 -6.95 13.88
C ILE A 82 8.09 -8.07 12.88
N VAL A 83 6.90 -8.06 12.29
CA VAL A 83 6.53 -8.96 11.20
C VAL A 83 6.05 -8.15 10.01
N TRP A 84 6.29 -8.67 8.81
CA TRP A 84 5.91 -8.03 7.58
C TRP A 84 4.86 -8.85 6.84
N MET A 85 3.81 -8.18 6.39
CA MET A 85 2.80 -8.77 5.51
C MET A 85 2.68 -7.98 4.21
N MET A 86 2.21 -8.65 3.17
CA MET A 86 1.79 -8.06 1.91
C MET A 86 0.28 -8.16 1.80
N ALA A 87 -0.40 -7.03 1.76
CA ALA A 87 -1.83 -6.94 1.50
C ALA A 87 -2.06 -6.64 0.03
N HIS A 88 -2.89 -7.46 -0.63
CA HIS A 88 -3.34 -7.23 -2.00
C HIS A 88 -4.70 -6.56 -1.95
N CYS A 89 -4.79 -5.36 -2.50
CA CYS A 89 -5.94 -4.48 -2.35
C CYS A 89 -6.58 -4.13 -3.70
N ARG A 90 -7.85 -3.76 -3.62
CA ARG A 90 -8.63 -3.19 -4.73
C ARG A 90 -9.33 -1.94 -4.24
N GLY A 91 -9.30 -0.89 -5.01
CA GLY A 91 -9.94 0.38 -4.68
C GLY A 91 -10.52 1.09 -5.89
N ASP A 92 -11.37 2.06 -5.63
CA ASP A 92 -12.01 2.90 -6.65
C ASP A 92 -11.53 4.34 -6.47
N LEU A 93 -10.94 4.90 -7.52
CA LEU A 93 -10.45 6.28 -7.53
C LEU A 93 -11.59 7.31 -7.40
N ASP A 94 -12.80 7.00 -7.84
CA ASP A 94 -13.98 7.85 -7.65
C ASP A 94 -14.32 8.06 -6.17
N LYS A 95 -13.90 7.14 -5.31
CA LYS A 95 -14.12 7.16 -3.86
C LYS A 95 -12.89 7.58 -3.08
N ASN A 96 -11.87 8.15 -3.72
CA ASN A 96 -10.60 8.53 -3.10
C ASN A 96 -9.93 7.40 -2.30
N LEU A 97 -10.20 6.14 -2.64
CA LEU A 97 -9.73 4.94 -1.94
C LEU A 97 -10.21 4.84 -0.47
N ASP A 98 -11.26 5.55 -0.08
CA ASP A 98 -11.77 5.52 1.31
C ASP A 98 -12.38 4.15 1.65
N ASP A 99 -12.91 3.43 0.64
CA ASP A 99 -13.55 2.10 0.77
C ASP A 99 -12.75 1.02 0.02
N PHE A 100 -11.42 1.05 0.06
CA PHE A 100 -10.66 -0.02 -0.58
C PHE A 100 -10.84 -1.35 0.17
N GLU A 101 -10.77 -2.44 -0.58
CA GLU A 101 -10.94 -3.80 -0.09
C GLU A 101 -9.60 -4.53 -0.05
N ILE A 102 -9.30 -5.20 1.07
CA ILE A 102 -8.16 -6.12 1.18
C ILE A 102 -8.63 -7.49 0.68
N LEU A 103 -8.16 -7.89 -0.49
CA LEU A 103 -8.57 -9.14 -1.13
C LEU A 103 -7.90 -10.35 -0.51
N ARG A 104 -6.63 -10.21 -0.15
CA ARG A 104 -5.84 -11.26 0.50
C ARG A 104 -4.61 -10.67 1.18
N VAL A 105 -4.09 -11.43 2.13
CA VAL A 105 -2.84 -11.15 2.83
C VAL A 105 -1.86 -12.32 2.63
N SER A 106 -0.58 -12.01 2.51
CA SER A 106 0.49 -13.00 2.35
C SER A 106 1.76 -12.53 3.07
N LYS A 107 2.70 -13.47 3.31
CA LYS A 107 3.99 -13.10 3.89
C LYS A 107 4.78 -12.20 2.97
N TYR A 108 5.30 -11.09 3.51
CA TYR A 108 6.23 -10.23 2.80
C TYR A 108 7.67 -10.59 3.18
N ASN A 109 8.47 -10.93 2.19
CA ASN A 109 9.84 -11.40 2.41
C ASN A 109 10.89 -10.28 2.36
N GLY A 110 10.47 -9.00 2.43
CA GLY A 110 11.38 -7.85 2.43
C GLY A 110 12.11 -7.60 1.10
N LYS A 111 11.88 -8.43 0.09
CA LYS A 111 12.44 -8.19 -1.25
C LYS A 111 11.61 -7.09 -1.91
N SER A 112 12.11 -5.90 -1.87
CA SER A 112 11.54 -4.77 -2.59
C SER A 112 11.35 -5.13 -4.06
N ARG A 113 10.11 -5.12 -4.54
CA ARG A 113 9.81 -5.12 -5.98
C ARG A 113 9.99 -3.73 -6.57
N VAL A 114 10.24 -2.74 -5.72
CA VAL A 114 10.22 -1.33 -6.09
C VAL A 114 11.60 -0.76 -6.08
N LYS A 115 11.92 -0.15 -7.20
CA LYS A 115 13.08 0.72 -7.34
C LYS A 115 12.81 2.12 -6.79
N ASP A 116 11.54 2.52 -6.70
CA ASP A 116 11.15 3.89 -6.45
C ASP A 116 10.50 4.05 -5.08
N PRO A 117 11.09 4.83 -4.17
CA PRO A 117 10.48 5.17 -2.90
C PRO A 117 9.21 6.01 -3.13
N MET A 118 8.18 5.77 -2.34
CA MET A 118 7.00 6.63 -2.29
C MET A 118 7.12 7.66 -1.17
N ASP A 119 6.59 8.85 -1.41
CA ASP A 119 6.42 9.86 -0.37
C ASP A 119 5.24 9.52 0.57
N ASP A 120 5.01 10.37 1.57
CA ASP A 120 3.92 10.18 2.55
C ASP A 120 2.51 10.35 1.94
N SER A 121 2.42 10.88 0.73
CA SER A 121 1.18 11.02 -0.04
C SER A 121 0.93 9.84 -0.99
N LEU A 122 1.76 8.79 -0.92
CA LEU A 122 1.75 7.63 -1.83
C LEU A 122 2.05 8.01 -3.28
N VAL A 123 2.82 9.08 -3.49
CA VAL A 123 3.28 9.50 -4.81
C VAL A 123 4.68 8.95 -5.06
N PRO A 124 4.94 8.30 -6.20
CA PRO A 124 6.27 7.82 -6.55
C PRO A 124 7.28 8.96 -6.57
N VAL A 125 8.44 8.76 -5.91
CA VAL A 125 9.56 9.69 -6.00
C VAL A 125 10.33 9.37 -7.27
N MET A 126 10.24 10.27 -8.26
CA MET A 126 10.91 10.10 -9.56
C MET A 126 12.25 10.83 -9.59
N ASN A 127 13.25 10.18 -10.12
CA ASN A 127 14.55 10.81 -10.35
C ASN A 127 14.47 11.70 -11.60
N LYS A 128 15.05 12.89 -11.51
CA LYS A 128 15.05 13.86 -12.62
C LYS A 128 15.60 13.28 -13.94
N ASN A 129 16.58 12.40 -13.86
CA ASN A 129 17.25 11.81 -15.02
C ASN A 129 16.40 10.72 -15.71
N GLU A 130 15.33 10.25 -15.08
CA GLU A 130 14.44 9.19 -15.58
C GLU A 130 13.11 9.75 -16.08
N LEU A 131 12.85 11.04 -15.82
CA LEU A 131 11.55 11.67 -16.15
C LEU A 131 11.22 11.59 -17.65
N ASP A 132 12.19 11.77 -18.53
CA ASP A 132 11.95 11.75 -19.99
C ASP A 132 11.55 10.34 -20.45
N GLU A 133 12.24 9.31 -19.94
CA GLU A 133 11.93 7.91 -20.27
C GLU A 133 10.57 7.49 -19.73
N ILE A 134 10.26 7.86 -18.49
CA ILE A 134 8.96 7.60 -17.85
C ILE A 134 7.84 8.31 -18.61
N ALA A 135 8.04 9.59 -18.95
CA ALA A 135 7.06 10.36 -19.70
C ALA A 135 6.82 9.79 -21.11
N GLU A 136 7.88 9.37 -21.81
CA GLU A 136 7.75 8.73 -23.12
C GLU A 136 6.98 7.40 -23.02
N GLN A 137 7.29 6.57 -22.04
CA GLN A 137 6.60 5.31 -21.82
C GLN A 137 5.13 5.53 -21.48
N PHE A 138 4.82 6.51 -20.63
CA PHE A 138 3.48 6.91 -20.28
C PHE A 138 2.67 7.37 -21.50
N LEU A 139 3.23 8.30 -22.31
CA LEU A 139 2.59 8.77 -23.52
C LEU A 139 2.41 7.65 -24.56
N ARG A 140 3.37 6.72 -24.67
CA ARG A 140 3.27 5.56 -25.56
C ARG A 140 2.09 4.67 -25.22
N THR A 141 1.78 4.58 -23.93
CA THR A 141 0.67 3.76 -23.43
C THR A 141 -0.67 4.47 -23.56
N HIS A 142 -0.73 5.75 -23.17
CA HIS A 142 -2.01 6.43 -22.97
C HIS A 142 -2.31 7.54 -24.01
N TYR A 143 -1.29 8.07 -24.70
CA TYR A 143 -1.46 9.20 -25.63
C TYR A 143 -0.46 9.14 -26.79
N LYS A 144 -0.46 8.05 -27.52
CA LYS A 144 0.55 7.71 -28.53
C LYS A 144 0.76 8.79 -29.62
N LYS A 145 -0.28 9.55 -29.96
CA LYS A 145 -0.18 10.59 -30.99
C LYS A 145 0.83 11.68 -30.64
N ALA A 146 1.05 11.98 -29.37
CA ALA A 146 2.02 12.98 -28.94
C ALA A 146 3.48 12.59 -29.22
N LEU A 147 3.75 11.32 -29.50
CA LEU A 147 5.08 10.81 -29.86
C LEU A 147 5.31 10.77 -31.36
N LEU A 148 4.26 10.93 -32.18
CA LEU A 148 4.36 10.83 -33.62
C LEU A 148 4.63 12.19 -34.28
N GLU A 149 4.09 13.25 -33.71
CA GLU A 149 4.24 14.62 -34.20
C GLU A 149 4.16 15.63 -33.07
N PRO A 150 4.82 16.79 -33.18
CA PRO A 150 4.63 17.88 -32.21
C PRO A 150 3.17 18.29 -32.15
N THR A 151 2.51 18.02 -31.05
CA THR A 151 1.10 18.33 -30.85
C THR A 151 0.85 18.89 -29.46
N TRP A 152 -0.24 19.63 -29.32
CA TRP A 152 -0.75 20.02 -28.02
C TRP A 152 -1.33 18.78 -27.31
N ILE A 153 -0.94 18.57 -26.05
CA ILE A 153 -1.52 17.51 -25.24
C ILE A 153 -2.83 18.02 -24.63
N ASP A 154 -3.94 17.43 -25.07
CA ASP A 154 -5.25 17.66 -24.46
C ASP A 154 -5.34 16.82 -23.17
N PRO A 155 -5.45 17.45 -21.97
CA PRO A 155 -5.49 16.73 -20.72
C PRO A 155 -6.75 15.86 -20.57
N ILE A 156 -7.87 16.23 -21.19
CA ILE A 156 -9.11 15.44 -21.15
C ILE A 156 -8.95 14.18 -22.01
N GLU A 157 -8.38 14.34 -23.20
CA GLU A 157 -8.12 13.21 -24.09
C GLU A 157 -7.09 12.26 -23.49
N LEU A 158 -6.07 12.78 -22.81
CA LEU A 158 -5.09 11.98 -22.08
C LEU A 158 -5.76 11.22 -20.94
N ALA A 159 -6.57 11.88 -20.11
CA ALA A 159 -7.30 11.22 -19.03
C ALA A 159 -8.21 10.09 -19.55
N ASN A 160 -8.92 10.34 -20.64
CA ASN A 160 -9.75 9.31 -21.29
C ASN A 160 -8.90 8.15 -21.83
N GLY A 161 -7.69 8.41 -22.35
CA GLY A 161 -6.72 7.40 -22.76
C GLY A 161 -6.23 6.51 -21.60
N MET A 162 -6.21 7.07 -20.40
CA MET A 162 -5.93 6.35 -19.15
C MET A 162 -7.15 5.57 -18.62
N GLY A 163 -8.32 5.71 -19.24
CA GLY A 163 -9.58 5.14 -18.76
C GLY A 163 -10.21 5.91 -17.60
N LEU A 164 -9.75 7.14 -17.32
CA LEU A 164 -10.30 7.98 -16.27
C LEU A 164 -11.53 8.72 -16.75
N THR A 165 -12.46 8.97 -15.84
CA THR A 165 -13.65 9.81 -16.11
C THR A 165 -13.39 11.23 -15.61
N VAL A 166 -13.50 12.21 -16.51
CA VAL A 166 -13.37 13.63 -16.16
C VAL A 166 -14.73 14.19 -15.78
N ARG A 167 -14.84 14.77 -14.59
CA ARG A 167 -16.04 15.46 -14.10
C ARG A 167 -15.72 16.91 -13.81
N TYR A 168 -16.66 17.79 -14.12
CA TYR A 168 -16.56 19.21 -13.81
C TYR A 168 -17.47 19.53 -12.64
N GLU A 169 -16.90 20.09 -11.58
CA GLU A 169 -17.64 20.56 -10.43
C GLU A 169 -17.50 22.09 -10.27
N HIS A 170 -18.58 22.76 -9.91
CA HIS A 170 -18.52 24.15 -9.51
C HIS A 170 -17.96 24.25 -8.09
N ILE A 171 -16.76 24.78 -7.97
CA ILE A 171 -16.20 25.12 -6.66
C ILE A 171 -16.83 26.44 -6.24
N THR A 172 -17.85 26.40 -5.39
CA THR A 172 -18.32 27.57 -4.65
C THR A 172 -17.31 27.85 -3.55
N GLN A 173 -16.61 28.99 -3.65
CA GLN A 173 -15.86 29.51 -2.51
C GLN A 173 -16.89 30.02 -1.49
N ASP A 174 -17.00 29.33 -0.35
CA ASP A 174 -17.64 29.87 0.86
C ASP A 174 -16.70 30.86 1.56
#